data_c685ee49ec8f26154aa47c602faafa40
#
_entry.id   c685ee49ec8f26154aa47c602faafa40
#
_cell.length_a   1.000
_cell.length_b   1.000
_cell.length_c   1.000
_cell.angle_alpha   90.00
_cell.angle_beta   90.00
_cell.angle_gamma   90.00
#
_symmetry.space_group_name_H-M   'P 1'
#
loop_
_entity.id
_entity.type
_entity.pdbx_description
1 polymer ?
#
loop_
_entity_poly.entity_id
_entity_poly.type
_entity_poly.pdbx_seq_one_letter_code
_entity_poly.pdbx_strand_id
1 'polypeptide(L)'
;MKLRSMEEKISYRLFLMGFLGLIFTAALCIFVFHKAFTAQAWSGLERESDLVCAGYEQTGDPTQLSAFVTDDLRVTLISRDGSVLFESATDQPMENHLTRPEIRDAIANGEGRNIRDSQTMGYETYYYALRLSSGDVLRVAQDAETVWSIYDSTIPAIVLSCVALMLAAAVLAALLTKALVQPVLNMTEDLDHIQENVPYRELIPFAESIHSCLLYTSPSPRDIS
;
A
#
# COMPACT_ATOMS: atom_id res chain seq x y z
N MET A 1 35.32 15.04 -16.37
CA MET A 1 34.25 14.96 -15.35
C MET A 1 33.51 16.29 -15.41
N LYS A 2 32.29 16.33 -16.02
CA LYS A 2 31.50 17.58 -16.14
C LYS A 2 31.04 17.96 -14.73
N LEU A 3 31.48 19.10 -14.24
CA LEU A 3 31.00 19.65 -12.97
C LEU A 3 29.51 19.97 -13.13
N ARG A 4 28.64 19.23 -12.46
CA ARG A 4 27.21 19.53 -12.40
C ARG A 4 27.03 20.89 -11.69
N SER A 5 26.19 21.74 -12.27
CA SER A 5 25.88 23.04 -11.67
C SER A 5 25.27 22.87 -10.27
N MET A 6 25.37 23.90 -9.43
CA MET A 6 24.80 23.87 -8.08
C MET A 6 23.28 23.65 -8.14
N GLU A 7 22.61 24.23 -9.14
CA GLU A 7 21.18 24.02 -9.43
C GLU A 7 20.84 22.54 -9.69
N GLU A 8 21.61 21.86 -10.55
CA GLU A 8 21.36 20.44 -10.84
C GLU A 8 21.51 19.57 -9.59
N LYS A 9 22.47 19.87 -8.72
CA LYS A 9 22.69 19.12 -7.48
C LYS A 9 21.58 19.33 -6.47
N ILE A 10 21.08 20.56 -6.31
CA ILE A 10 19.99 20.87 -5.39
C ILE A 10 18.68 20.25 -5.90
N SER A 11 18.36 20.44 -7.18
CA SER A 11 17.16 19.87 -7.80
C SER A 11 17.14 18.35 -7.69
N TYR A 12 18.27 17.70 -7.96
CA TYR A 12 18.39 16.22 -7.83
C TYR A 12 18.19 15.74 -6.39
N ARG A 13 18.75 16.45 -5.39
CA ARG A 13 18.56 16.07 -3.97
C ARG A 13 17.12 16.24 -3.52
N LEU A 14 16.46 17.32 -3.91
CA LEU A 14 15.04 17.57 -3.62
C LEU A 14 14.16 16.51 -4.26
N PHE A 15 14.42 16.19 -5.53
CA PHE A 15 13.72 15.12 -6.24
C PHE A 15 13.94 13.77 -5.57
N LEU A 16 15.17 13.42 -5.19
CA LEU A 16 15.50 12.17 -4.52
C LEU A 16 14.77 12.03 -3.16
N MET A 17 14.73 13.11 -2.37
CA MET A 17 13.98 13.11 -1.10
C MET A 17 12.48 12.90 -1.33
N GLY A 18 11.90 13.58 -2.31
CA GLY A 18 10.49 13.39 -2.68
C GLY A 18 10.20 11.97 -3.16
N PHE A 19 11.08 11.42 -3.99
CA PHE A 19 10.98 10.06 -4.50
C PHE A 19 11.05 9.00 -3.39
N LEU A 20 12.01 9.13 -2.47
CA LEU A 20 12.13 8.22 -1.32
C LEU A 20 10.90 8.32 -0.40
N GLY A 21 10.39 9.53 -0.15
CA GLY A 21 9.18 9.76 0.61
C GLY A 21 7.97 9.09 -0.04
N LEU A 22 7.83 9.20 -1.35
CA LEU A 22 6.75 8.55 -2.11
C LEU A 22 6.82 7.02 -2.02
N ILE A 23 8.02 6.43 -2.21
CA ILE A 23 8.21 4.98 -2.09
C ILE A 23 7.87 4.51 -0.68
N PHE A 24 8.35 5.22 0.35
CA PHE A 24 8.05 4.89 1.73
C PHE A 24 6.55 4.93 2.03
N THR A 25 5.87 5.99 1.57
CA THR A 25 4.42 6.12 1.75
C THR A 25 3.65 5.02 1.01
N ALA A 26 4.04 4.72 -0.23
CA ALA A 26 3.43 3.64 -1.01
C ALA A 26 3.60 2.28 -0.32
N ALA A 27 4.80 1.96 0.16
CA ALA A 27 5.07 0.72 0.89
C ALA A 27 4.24 0.63 2.18
N LEU A 28 4.14 1.73 2.93
CA LEU A 28 3.32 1.80 4.14
C LEU A 28 1.83 1.61 3.83
N CYS A 29 1.32 2.26 2.78
CA CYS A 29 -0.06 2.08 2.32
C CYS A 29 -0.35 0.63 1.95
N ILE A 30 0.51 -0.01 1.14
CA ILE A 30 0.36 -1.42 0.75
C ILE A 30 0.31 -2.30 2.00
N PHE A 31 1.21 -2.09 2.96
CA PHE A 31 1.24 -2.86 4.21
C PHE A 31 -0.02 -2.69 5.05
N VAL A 32 -0.50 -1.46 5.22
CA VAL A 32 -1.72 -1.15 5.99
C VAL A 32 -2.95 -1.73 5.30
N PHE A 33 -3.08 -1.54 3.98
CA PHE A 33 -4.17 -2.09 3.20
C PHE A 33 -4.19 -3.61 3.23
N HIS A 34 -3.05 -4.27 3.08
CA HIS A 34 -2.95 -5.72 3.16
C HIS A 34 -3.48 -6.24 4.51
N LYS A 35 -3.04 -5.62 5.64
CA LYS A 35 -3.54 -5.99 6.97
C LYS A 35 -5.04 -5.74 7.15
N ALA A 36 -5.51 -4.57 6.74
CA ALA A 36 -6.92 -4.20 6.85
C ALA A 36 -7.80 -5.14 6.02
N PHE A 37 -7.35 -5.48 4.83
CA PHE A 37 -8.07 -6.33 3.90
C PHE A 37 -8.16 -7.79 4.39
N THR A 38 -7.04 -8.37 4.84
CA THR A 38 -7.03 -9.70 5.44
C THR A 38 -7.94 -9.79 6.67
N ALA A 39 -7.93 -8.76 7.53
CA ALA A 39 -8.82 -8.68 8.68
C ALA A 39 -10.30 -8.59 8.25
N GLN A 40 -10.61 -7.82 7.21
CA GLN A 40 -11.94 -7.69 6.63
C GLN A 40 -12.43 -9.02 6.04
N ALA A 41 -11.59 -9.74 5.28
CA ALA A 41 -11.91 -11.04 4.72
C ALA A 41 -12.27 -12.05 5.81
N TRP A 42 -11.46 -12.14 6.87
CA TRP A 42 -11.75 -13.01 8.01
C TRP A 42 -13.05 -12.64 8.72
N SER A 43 -13.28 -11.36 9.02
CA SER A 43 -14.51 -10.92 9.69
C SER A 43 -15.77 -11.08 8.82
N GLY A 44 -15.62 -11.03 7.51
CA GLY A 44 -16.67 -11.35 6.54
C GLY A 44 -17.03 -12.82 6.63
N LEU A 45 -16.04 -13.70 6.45
CA LEU A 45 -16.22 -15.14 6.43
C LEU A 45 -16.76 -15.68 7.78
N GLU A 46 -16.32 -15.09 8.90
CA GLU A 46 -16.84 -15.41 10.25
C GLU A 46 -18.34 -15.13 10.34
N ARG A 47 -18.79 -13.91 9.95
CA ARG A 47 -20.21 -13.54 9.96
C ARG A 47 -21.07 -14.42 9.06
N GLU A 48 -20.57 -14.75 7.87
CA GLU A 48 -21.26 -15.63 6.95
C GLU A 48 -21.37 -17.05 7.53
N SER A 49 -20.30 -17.55 8.16
CA SER A 49 -20.30 -18.84 8.84
C SER A 49 -21.30 -18.89 9.98
N ASP A 50 -21.39 -17.82 10.79
CA ASP A 50 -22.36 -17.69 11.88
C ASP A 50 -23.81 -17.73 11.35
N LEU A 51 -24.08 -17.03 10.23
CA LEU A 51 -25.41 -17.02 9.60
C LEU A 51 -25.78 -18.40 9.05
N VAL A 52 -24.86 -19.09 8.38
CA VAL A 52 -25.08 -20.44 7.86
C VAL A 52 -25.28 -21.42 9.01
N CYS A 53 -24.48 -21.32 10.08
CA CYS A 53 -24.60 -22.11 11.28
C CYS A 53 -25.98 -21.96 11.94
N ALA A 54 -26.39 -20.70 12.16
CA ALA A 54 -27.70 -20.40 12.76
C ALA A 54 -28.86 -20.92 11.91
N GLY A 55 -28.77 -20.77 10.58
CA GLY A 55 -29.77 -21.29 9.65
C GLY A 55 -29.86 -22.82 9.67
N TYR A 56 -28.72 -23.49 9.67
CA TYR A 56 -28.66 -24.94 9.76
C TYR A 56 -29.16 -25.50 11.11
N GLU A 57 -28.76 -24.89 12.22
CA GLU A 57 -29.20 -25.35 13.56
C GLU A 57 -30.71 -25.22 13.79
N GLN A 58 -31.40 -24.33 13.06
CA GLN A 58 -32.86 -24.22 13.12
C GLN A 58 -33.59 -25.38 12.41
N THR A 59 -33.03 -25.90 11.34
CA THR A 59 -33.69 -26.87 10.46
C THR A 59 -33.14 -28.27 10.64
N GLY A 60 -31.86 -28.42 10.91
CA GLY A 60 -31.14 -29.69 10.98
C GLY A 60 -31.05 -30.44 9.64
N ASP A 61 -31.46 -29.80 8.54
CA ASP A 61 -31.52 -30.41 7.22
C ASP A 61 -30.33 -29.91 6.36
N PRO A 62 -29.36 -30.80 6.03
CA PRO A 62 -28.22 -30.46 5.21
C PRO A 62 -28.56 -29.94 3.81
N THR A 63 -29.75 -30.32 3.25
CA THR A 63 -30.16 -29.86 1.93
C THR A 63 -30.43 -28.36 1.86
N GLN A 64 -30.79 -27.76 2.99
CA GLN A 64 -31.03 -26.30 3.09
C GLN A 64 -29.74 -25.48 3.07
N LEU A 65 -28.58 -26.08 3.31
CA LEU A 65 -27.30 -25.40 3.16
C LEU A 65 -27.05 -24.90 1.73
N SER A 66 -27.69 -25.50 0.74
CA SER A 66 -27.64 -25.04 -0.66
C SER A 66 -28.18 -23.60 -0.84
N ALA A 67 -29.08 -23.16 0.02
CA ALA A 67 -29.65 -21.79 -0.03
C ALA A 67 -28.64 -20.71 0.37
N PHE A 68 -27.56 -21.08 1.09
CA PHE A 68 -26.51 -20.15 1.51
C PHE A 68 -25.29 -20.14 0.59
N VAL A 69 -25.30 -21.01 -0.42
CA VAL A 69 -24.19 -21.11 -1.39
C VAL A 69 -24.29 -19.97 -2.40
N THR A 70 -23.17 -19.27 -2.59
CA THR A 70 -23.01 -18.25 -3.65
C THR A 70 -21.82 -18.62 -4.52
N ASP A 71 -21.61 -17.90 -5.62
CA ASP A 71 -20.46 -18.13 -6.51
C ASP A 71 -19.11 -18.04 -5.78
N ASP A 72 -19.05 -17.23 -4.71
CA ASP A 72 -17.83 -16.97 -3.95
C ASP A 72 -17.74 -17.77 -2.64
N LEU A 73 -18.84 -18.38 -2.18
CA LEU A 73 -18.93 -19.01 -0.88
C LEU A 73 -19.24 -20.50 -1.01
N ARG A 74 -18.31 -21.33 -0.60
CA ARG A 74 -18.48 -22.78 -0.52
C ARG A 74 -18.80 -23.21 0.91
N VAL A 75 -19.78 -24.09 1.06
CA VAL A 75 -20.23 -24.62 2.35
C VAL A 75 -20.03 -26.14 2.36
N THR A 76 -19.40 -26.65 3.41
CA THR A 76 -19.19 -28.07 3.66
C THR A 76 -19.65 -28.42 5.05
N LEU A 77 -20.50 -29.44 5.20
CA LEU A 77 -20.86 -30.03 6.49
C LEU A 77 -20.09 -31.34 6.68
N ILE A 78 -19.39 -31.44 7.79
CA ILE A 78 -18.49 -32.57 8.09
C ILE A 78 -18.92 -33.17 9.41
N SER A 79 -19.16 -34.50 9.40
CA SER A 79 -19.46 -35.22 10.61
C SER A 79 -18.26 -35.25 11.56
N ARG A 80 -18.51 -35.51 12.84
CA ARG A 80 -17.50 -35.64 13.88
C ARG A 80 -16.41 -36.68 13.59
N ASP A 81 -16.68 -37.67 12.74
CA ASP A 81 -15.72 -38.69 12.27
C ASP A 81 -14.92 -38.22 11.04
N GLY A 82 -15.19 -37.03 10.53
CA GLY A 82 -14.52 -36.41 9.38
C GLY A 82 -15.12 -36.77 8.03
N SER A 83 -16.22 -37.53 8.01
CA SER A 83 -16.97 -37.80 6.77
C SER A 83 -17.73 -36.54 6.31
N VAL A 84 -17.78 -36.31 5.01
CA VAL A 84 -18.50 -35.18 4.43
C VAL A 84 -19.98 -35.54 4.30
N LEU A 85 -20.84 -34.79 4.97
CA LEU A 85 -22.29 -34.93 4.93
C LEU A 85 -22.94 -34.08 3.83
N PHE A 86 -22.36 -32.94 3.54
CA PHE A 86 -22.79 -32.01 2.50
C PHE A 86 -21.58 -31.24 1.95
N GLU A 87 -21.56 -31.07 0.63
CA GLU A 87 -20.55 -30.23 -0.05
C GLU A 87 -21.21 -29.46 -1.20
N SER A 88 -21.00 -28.14 -1.22
CA SER A 88 -21.62 -27.28 -2.24
C SER A 88 -20.88 -27.29 -3.59
N ALA A 89 -19.60 -27.63 -3.62
CA ALA A 89 -18.77 -27.51 -4.81
C ALA A 89 -18.80 -28.76 -5.71
N THR A 90 -19.18 -29.90 -5.20
CA THR A 90 -19.17 -31.18 -5.95
C THR A 90 -20.10 -32.23 -5.34
N ASP A 91 -20.73 -33.02 -6.19
CA ASP A 91 -21.51 -34.18 -5.77
C ASP A 91 -20.67 -35.48 -5.66
N GLN A 92 -19.35 -35.36 -5.89
CA GLN A 92 -18.47 -36.54 -5.81
C GLN A 92 -18.10 -36.86 -4.37
N PRO A 93 -17.96 -38.18 -4.02
CA PRO A 93 -17.52 -38.59 -2.69
C PRO A 93 -16.16 -37.96 -2.36
N MET A 94 -16.08 -37.29 -1.25
CA MET A 94 -14.84 -36.64 -0.78
C MET A 94 -14.10 -37.54 0.22
N GLU A 95 -12.78 -37.37 0.26
CA GLU A 95 -11.93 -37.97 1.27
C GLU A 95 -12.26 -37.46 2.67
N ASN A 96 -11.88 -38.21 3.70
CA ASN A 96 -12.07 -37.78 5.09
C ASN A 96 -11.28 -36.53 5.41
N HIS A 97 -11.93 -35.52 6.02
CA HIS A 97 -11.40 -34.21 6.28
C HIS A 97 -10.81 -34.01 7.69
N LEU A 98 -10.75 -35.05 8.53
CA LEU A 98 -10.23 -34.96 9.91
C LEU A 98 -8.78 -34.47 9.98
N THR A 99 -7.98 -34.71 8.93
CA THR A 99 -6.58 -34.30 8.88
C THR A 99 -6.39 -32.79 8.58
N ARG A 100 -7.45 -32.11 8.20
CA ARG A 100 -7.42 -30.71 7.83
C ARG A 100 -7.20 -29.81 9.06
N PRO A 101 -6.24 -28.87 9.05
CA PRO A 101 -5.93 -28.05 10.21
C PRO A 101 -7.16 -27.31 10.77
N GLU A 102 -7.93 -26.63 9.91
CA GLU A 102 -9.14 -25.89 10.30
C GLU A 102 -10.19 -26.78 10.96
N ILE A 103 -10.33 -28.05 10.52
CA ILE A 103 -11.29 -29.00 11.08
C ILE A 103 -10.83 -29.49 12.45
N ARG A 104 -9.54 -29.82 12.59
CA ARG A 104 -8.94 -30.22 13.87
C ARG A 104 -9.07 -29.12 14.92
N ASP A 105 -8.77 -27.89 14.50
CA ASP A 105 -8.85 -26.73 15.39
C ASP A 105 -10.31 -26.45 15.80
N ALA A 106 -11.26 -26.56 14.87
CA ALA A 106 -12.68 -26.44 15.18
C ALA A 106 -13.17 -27.50 16.17
N ILE A 107 -12.75 -28.76 16.00
CA ILE A 107 -13.10 -29.84 16.94
C ILE A 107 -12.51 -29.58 18.33
N ALA A 108 -11.27 -29.10 18.41
CA ALA A 108 -10.59 -28.89 19.67
C ALA A 108 -11.06 -27.63 20.40
N ASN A 109 -11.17 -26.50 19.69
CA ASN A 109 -11.32 -25.16 20.24
C ASN A 109 -12.72 -24.55 20.00
N GLY A 110 -13.55 -25.17 19.14
CA GLY A 110 -14.84 -24.62 18.72
C GLY A 110 -14.80 -23.94 17.35
N GLU A 111 -13.67 -23.33 16.99
CA GLU A 111 -13.44 -22.70 15.69
C GLU A 111 -12.05 -23.03 15.14
N GLY A 112 -11.89 -22.98 13.84
CA GLY A 112 -10.61 -23.18 13.16
C GLY A 112 -10.49 -22.36 11.90
N ARG A 113 -9.28 -21.88 11.61
CA ARG A 113 -8.96 -21.02 10.47
C ARG A 113 -7.77 -21.55 9.71
N ASN A 114 -7.82 -21.51 8.40
CA ASN A 114 -6.69 -21.88 7.55
C ASN A 114 -6.73 -21.15 6.22
N ILE A 115 -5.56 -20.92 5.63
CA ILE A 115 -5.41 -20.40 4.27
C ILE A 115 -4.67 -21.47 3.48
N ARG A 116 -5.16 -21.77 2.29
CA ARG A 116 -4.47 -22.69 1.36
C ARG A 116 -4.24 -22.04 0.04
N ASP A 117 -3.02 -22.21 -0.43
CA ASP A 117 -2.61 -21.83 -1.77
C ASP A 117 -3.07 -22.92 -2.76
N SER A 118 -3.88 -22.56 -3.72
CA SER A 118 -4.28 -23.45 -4.81
C SER A 118 -3.17 -23.49 -5.85
N GLN A 119 -2.27 -24.48 -5.73
CA GLN A 119 -1.13 -24.66 -6.65
C GLN A 119 -1.51 -24.76 -8.14
N THR A 120 -2.77 -25.04 -8.44
CA THR A 120 -3.28 -25.21 -9.81
C THR A 120 -3.87 -23.95 -10.41
N MET A 121 -4.36 -23.03 -9.61
CA MET A 121 -5.10 -21.84 -10.08
C MET A 121 -4.52 -20.51 -9.62
N GLY A 122 -3.53 -20.52 -8.71
CA GLY A 122 -2.86 -19.28 -8.23
C GLY A 122 -3.71 -18.44 -7.28
N TYR A 123 -4.74 -19.05 -6.62
CA TYR A 123 -5.57 -18.39 -5.63
C TYR A 123 -5.28 -18.90 -4.23
N GLU A 124 -5.42 -18.01 -3.25
CA GLU A 124 -5.51 -18.39 -1.85
C GLU A 124 -6.98 -18.61 -1.49
N THR A 125 -7.31 -19.74 -0.88
CA THR A 125 -8.65 -20.02 -0.35
C THR A 125 -8.62 -19.87 1.17
N TYR A 126 -9.50 -19.04 1.69
CA TYR A 126 -9.73 -18.87 3.13
C TYR A 126 -10.74 -19.88 3.60
N TYR A 127 -10.38 -20.65 4.65
CA TYR A 127 -11.24 -21.66 5.26
C TYR A 127 -11.55 -21.26 6.70
N TYR A 128 -12.82 -21.22 7.04
CA TYR A 128 -13.29 -21.03 8.40
C TYR A 128 -14.19 -22.23 8.79
N ALA A 129 -13.95 -22.82 9.93
CA ALA A 129 -14.68 -23.98 10.41
C ALA A 129 -15.23 -23.72 11.81
N LEU A 130 -16.50 -24.04 12.02
CA LEU A 130 -17.22 -23.92 13.30
C LEU A 130 -17.73 -25.28 13.75
N ARG A 131 -17.53 -25.59 15.02
CA ARG A 131 -18.13 -26.77 15.64
C ARG A 131 -19.56 -26.48 16.05
N LEU A 132 -20.50 -27.25 15.51
CA LEU A 132 -21.92 -27.19 15.80
C LEU A 132 -22.25 -27.80 17.17
N SER A 133 -23.44 -27.53 17.69
CA SER A 133 -23.96 -28.13 18.91
C SER A 133 -24.11 -29.66 18.83
N SER A 134 -24.33 -30.24 17.64
CA SER A 134 -24.31 -31.66 17.35
C SER A 134 -22.93 -32.31 17.52
N GLY A 135 -21.87 -31.54 17.46
CA GLY A 135 -20.49 -31.98 17.42
C GLY A 135 -19.93 -32.13 16.01
N ASP A 136 -20.75 -31.95 14.99
CA ASP A 136 -20.33 -31.84 13.60
C ASP A 136 -19.61 -30.52 13.33
N VAL A 137 -18.96 -30.38 12.21
CA VAL A 137 -18.22 -29.18 11.83
C VAL A 137 -18.79 -28.58 10.53
N LEU A 138 -19.22 -27.33 10.62
CA LEU A 138 -19.56 -26.54 9.46
C LEU A 138 -18.31 -25.82 8.98
N ARG A 139 -17.88 -26.07 7.74
CA ARG A 139 -16.76 -25.36 7.12
C ARG A 139 -17.28 -24.45 6.02
N VAL A 140 -16.88 -23.21 6.05
CA VAL A 140 -17.13 -22.24 4.98
C VAL A 140 -15.79 -21.88 4.36
N ALA A 141 -15.78 -21.78 3.04
CA ALA A 141 -14.59 -21.43 2.28
C ALA A 141 -14.90 -20.33 1.27
N GLN A 142 -13.99 -19.38 1.15
CA GLN A 142 -14.07 -18.29 0.18
C GLN A 142 -12.77 -18.22 -0.61
N ASP A 143 -12.87 -18.18 -1.93
CA ASP A 143 -11.71 -18.07 -2.79
C ASP A 143 -11.20 -16.61 -2.81
N ALA A 144 -9.89 -16.46 -2.66
CA ALA A 144 -9.23 -15.15 -2.67
C ALA A 144 -9.25 -14.46 -4.05
N GLU A 145 -9.85 -15.09 -5.06
CA GLU A 145 -10.05 -14.47 -6.37
C GLU A 145 -10.88 -13.19 -6.26
N THR A 146 -11.90 -13.19 -5.41
CA THR A 146 -12.71 -12.00 -5.11
C THR A 146 -11.89 -10.88 -4.47
N VAL A 147 -10.88 -11.24 -3.70
CA VAL A 147 -9.95 -10.31 -3.04
C VAL A 147 -8.99 -9.71 -4.06
N TRP A 148 -8.39 -10.56 -4.91
CA TRP A 148 -7.43 -10.12 -5.93
C TRP A 148 -8.08 -9.32 -7.06
N SER A 149 -9.34 -9.59 -7.43
CA SER A 149 -10.05 -8.81 -8.46
C SER A 149 -10.24 -7.34 -8.06
N ILE A 150 -10.42 -7.07 -6.75
CA ILE A 150 -10.45 -5.71 -6.21
C ILE A 150 -9.06 -5.05 -6.33
N TYR A 151 -7.99 -5.80 -6.11
CA TYR A 151 -6.63 -5.31 -6.32
C TYR A 151 -6.36 -4.99 -7.79
N ASP A 152 -6.73 -5.85 -8.72
CA ASP A 152 -6.50 -5.64 -10.16
C ASP A 152 -7.18 -4.36 -10.66
N SER A 153 -8.36 -4.02 -10.14
CA SER A 153 -9.05 -2.78 -10.49
C SER A 153 -8.44 -1.53 -9.81
N THR A 154 -7.84 -1.69 -8.64
CA THR A 154 -7.35 -0.57 -7.81
C THR A 154 -5.88 -0.25 -8.06
N ILE A 155 -5.04 -1.26 -8.34
CA ILE A 155 -3.61 -1.08 -8.61
C ILE A 155 -3.32 -0.07 -9.73
N PRO A 156 -3.99 -0.10 -10.90
CA PRO A 156 -3.73 0.88 -11.96
C PRO A 156 -3.97 2.32 -11.51
N ALA A 157 -5.02 2.55 -10.71
CA ALA A 157 -5.33 3.88 -10.18
C ALA A 157 -4.26 4.36 -9.18
N ILE A 158 -3.76 3.47 -8.32
CA ILE A 158 -2.67 3.77 -7.39
C ILE A 158 -1.39 4.08 -8.16
N VAL A 159 -1.02 3.27 -9.14
CA VAL A 159 0.18 3.48 -9.96
C VAL A 159 0.09 4.81 -10.71
N LEU A 160 -1.06 5.11 -11.33
CA LEU A 160 -1.27 6.36 -12.05
C LEU A 160 -1.15 7.57 -11.13
N SER A 161 -1.74 7.51 -9.93
CA SER A 161 -1.65 8.59 -8.94
C SER A 161 -0.22 8.79 -8.44
N CYS A 162 0.54 7.72 -8.21
CA CYS A 162 1.95 7.79 -7.84
C CYS A 162 2.80 8.44 -8.94
N VAL A 163 2.58 8.08 -10.20
CA VAL A 163 3.27 8.69 -11.35
C VAL A 163 2.93 10.18 -11.46
N ALA A 164 1.65 10.55 -11.33
CA ALA A 164 1.22 11.94 -11.36
C ALA A 164 1.86 12.78 -10.25
N LEU A 165 1.90 12.25 -9.02
CA LEU A 165 2.56 12.90 -7.88
C LEU A 165 4.07 13.04 -8.10
N MET A 166 4.72 12.05 -8.68
CA MET A 166 6.15 12.10 -9.00
C MET A 166 6.45 13.20 -10.03
N LEU A 167 5.63 13.31 -11.07
CA LEU A 167 5.77 14.38 -12.08
C LEU A 167 5.53 15.76 -11.45
N ALA A 168 4.50 15.91 -10.63
CA ALA A 168 4.23 17.16 -9.92
C ALA A 168 5.40 17.54 -8.99
N ALA A 169 5.97 16.60 -8.25
CA ALA A 169 7.14 16.82 -7.40
C ALA A 169 8.38 17.23 -8.21
N ALA A 170 8.61 16.63 -9.37
CA ALA A 170 9.72 17.00 -10.24
C ALA A 170 9.57 18.42 -10.78
N VAL A 171 8.37 18.80 -11.23
CA VAL A 171 8.07 20.17 -11.67
C VAL A 171 8.25 21.18 -10.53
N LEU A 172 7.70 20.87 -9.36
CA LEU A 172 7.81 21.72 -8.18
C LEU A 172 9.28 21.90 -7.73
N ALA A 173 10.07 20.82 -7.72
CA ALA A 173 11.50 20.88 -7.42
C ALA A 173 12.26 21.77 -8.41
N ALA A 174 11.94 21.67 -9.70
CA ALA A 174 12.55 22.51 -10.72
C ALA A 174 12.16 24.01 -10.57
N LEU A 175 10.89 24.29 -10.28
CA LEU A 175 10.41 25.66 -10.03
C LEU A 175 11.03 26.27 -8.79
N LEU A 176 11.07 25.51 -7.68
CA LEU A 176 11.69 25.97 -6.44
C LEU A 176 13.18 26.21 -6.61
N THR A 177 13.89 25.33 -7.31
CA THR A 177 15.32 25.53 -7.59
C THR A 177 15.56 26.81 -8.40
N LYS A 178 14.76 27.06 -9.44
CA LYS A 178 14.85 28.30 -10.20
C LYS A 178 14.51 29.52 -9.34
N ALA A 179 13.45 29.47 -8.57
CA ALA A 179 13.01 30.59 -7.74
C ALA A 179 14.01 30.95 -6.62
N LEU A 180 14.73 29.98 -6.07
CA LEU A 180 15.65 30.18 -4.96
C LEU A 180 17.10 30.41 -5.40
N VAL A 181 17.56 29.72 -6.43
CA VAL A 181 18.98 29.73 -6.83
C VAL A 181 19.27 30.83 -7.88
N GLN A 182 18.37 31.03 -8.83
CA GLN A 182 18.56 32.00 -9.89
C GLN A 182 18.81 33.43 -9.40
N PRO A 183 18.04 33.97 -8.44
CA PRO A 183 18.29 35.32 -7.90
C PRO A 183 19.66 35.46 -7.23
N VAL A 184 20.14 34.37 -6.58
CA VAL A 184 21.48 34.38 -5.96
C VAL A 184 22.59 34.36 -7.00
N LEU A 185 22.41 33.65 -8.11
CA LEU A 185 23.37 33.62 -9.23
C LEU A 185 23.41 34.99 -9.93
N ASN A 186 22.26 35.62 -10.14
CA ASN A 186 22.21 36.93 -10.77
C ASN A 186 22.99 38.01 -9.97
N MET A 187 23.01 37.89 -8.61
CA MET A 187 23.86 38.79 -7.79
C MET A 187 25.36 38.66 -8.08
N THR A 188 25.82 37.50 -8.54
CA THR A 188 27.25 37.28 -8.82
C THR A 188 27.65 37.77 -10.22
N GLU A 189 26.68 37.97 -11.11
CA GLU A 189 26.93 38.46 -12.49
C GLU A 189 26.99 40.02 -12.56
N ASP A 190 26.25 40.70 -11.66
CA ASP A 190 26.22 42.18 -11.62
C ASP A 190 26.73 42.68 -10.25
N LEU A 191 28.04 42.66 -10.10
CA LEU A 191 28.72 43.08 -8.85
C LEU A 191 28.66 44.61 -8.62
N ASP A 192 28.46 45.39 -9.65
CA ASP A 192 28.39 46.84 -9.54
C ASP A 192 27.09 47.34 -8.92
N HIS A 193 26.00 46.58 -9.08
CA HIS A 193 24.68 46.93 -8.52
C HIS A 193 24.23 45.89 -7.47
N ILE A 194 25.18 45.22 -6.82
CA ILE A 194 24.91 44.12 -5.89
C ILE A 194 23.99 44.51 -4.74
N GLN A 195 24.05 45.79 -4.28
CA GLN A 195 23.23 46.30 -3.17
C GLN A 195 21.76 46.52 -3.57
N GLU A 196 21.49 46.85 -4.82
CA GLU A 196 20.12 47.13 -5.31
C GLU A 196 19.35 45.87 -5.65
N ASN A 197 20.06 44.78 -5.96
CA ASN A 197 19.49 43.50 -6.46
C ASN A 197 19.52 42.37 -5.44
N VAL A 198 19.52 42.67 -4.12
CA VAL A 198 19.55 41.63 -3.08
C VAL A 198 18.19 40.94 -2.95
N PRO A 199 18.05 39.68 -3.34
CA PRO A 199 16.74 38.99 -3.38
C PRO A 199 16.25 38.58 -1.98
N TYR A 200 17.16 38.43 -1.03
CA TYR A 200 16.84 37.95 0.32
C TYR A 200 17.48 38.86 1.37
N ARG A 201 16.72 39.23 2.38
CA ARG A 201 17.14 40.15 3.45
C ARG A 201 18.37 39.67 4.21
N GLU A 202 18.51 38.32 4.32
CA GLU A 202 19.64 37.68 4.97
C GLU A 202 20.96 37.82 4.22
N LEU A 203 20.92 38.17 2.93
CA LEU A 203 22.09 38.38 2.10
C LEU A 203 22.59 39.85 2.09
N ILE A 204 21.87 40.80 2.70
CA ILE A 204 22.27 42.21 2.77
C ILE A 204 23.67 42.38 3.38
N PRO A 205 24.01 41.78 4.55
CA PRO A 205 25.35 41.99 5.13
C PRO A 205 26.48 41.41 4.24
N PHE A 206 26.16 40.36 3.46
CA PHE A 206 27.11 39.79 2.51
C PHE A 206 27.32 40.69 1.30
N ALA A 207 26.24 41.25 0.75
CA ALA A 207 26.31 42.22 -0.35
C ALA A 207 27.09 43.48 0.03
N GLU A 208 26.89 44.04 1.24
CA GLU A 208 27.62 45.17 1.79
C GLU A 208 29.11 44.86 1.95
N SER A 209 29.46 43.68 2.42
CA SER A 209 30.85 43.23 2.57
C SER A 209 31.58 43.13 1.23
N ILE A 210 30.93 42.58 0.20
CA ILE A 210 31.48 42.49 -1.16
C ILE A 210 31.66 43.88 -1.74
N HIS A 211 30.67 44.75 -1.64
CA HIS A 211 30.72 46.10 -2.16
C HIS A 211 31.86 46.93 -1.51
N SER A 212 32.03 46.80 -0.19
CA SER A 212 33.14 47.44 0.52
C SER A 212 34.50 46.92 0.04
N CYS A 213 34.62 45.63 -0.21
CA CYS A 213 35.86 45.01 -0.71
C CYS A 213 36.20 45.51 -2.13
N LEU A 214 35.22 45.66 -3.00
CA LEU A 214 35.39 46.19 -4.37
C LEU A 214 35.81 47.64 -4.37
N LEU A 215 35.26 48.48 -3.49
CA LEU A 215 35.68 49.86 -3.31
C LEU A 215 37.14 50.02 -2.86
N TYR A 216 37.62 49.09 -1.98
CA TYR A 216 38.99 49.10 -1.50
C TYR A 216 40.01 48.58 -2.51
N THR A 217 39.58 47.75 -3.47
CA THR A 217 40.46 47.13 -4.49
C THR A 217 40.45 47.90 -5.81
N SER A 218 39.58 48.88 -6.00
CA SER A 218 39.59 49.76 -7.18
C SER A 218 40.83 50.69 -7.14
N PRO A 219 41.72 50.64 -8.15
CA PRO A 219 42.91 51.51 -8.18
C PRO A 219 42.49 52.97 -8.14
N SER A 220 43.10 53.69 -7.19
CA SER A 220 42.89 55.14 -7.04
C SER A 220 43.23 55.87 -8.38
N PRO A 221 42.42 56.78 -8.86
CA PRO A 221 42.71 57.61 -10.06
C PRO A 221 44.06 58.35 -10.00
N ARG A 222 44.76 58.28 -8.87
CA ARG A 222 46.03 58.97 -8.67
C ARG A 222 47.26 58.16 -9.05
N ASP A 223 47.09 56.86 -9.37
CA ASP A 223 48.21 55.95 -9.71
C ASP A 223 48.41 55.84 -11.26
N ILE A 224 47.72 56.66 -12.04
CA ILE A 224 47.85 56.76 -13.50
C ILE A 224 48.33 58.15 -13.91
N SER A 225 49.43 58.66 -13.31
CA SER A 225 50.11 59.82 -13.81
C SER A 225 51.62 59.63 -13.84
#